data_62436453c6da44c60b458b2f6a6812d0
#
_entry.id   62436453c6da44c60b458b2f6a6812d0
#
_cell.length_a   1.000
_cell.length_b   1.000
_cell.length_c   1.000
_cell.angle_alpha   90.00
_cell.angle_beta   90.00
_cell.angle_gamma   90.00
#
_symmetry.space_group_name_H-M   'P 1'
#
loop_
_entity.id
_entity.type
_entity.pdbx_description
1 polymer ?
#
loop_
_entity_poly.entity_id
_entity_poly.type
_entity_poly.pdbx_seq_one_letter_code
_entity_poly.pdbx_strand_id
1 'polypeptide(L)'
;NANLQSTDPPCFPSSATVQLADGETVPLSSLSAGDSILAAAADGTLGFDAASSFSLADPSAKAAFLSLATATVTVTLTPTHKLPAGPAKELKQASEVAVGEMIWIASPAAGALVQAPAPVLKITKVVADGLHSPLTMHGGWPVVDGVATSYNSAAVVARNKYLVPLVEAVCPSLGRLVVAFANPKTMHYIDGQVVEPLSSLAAAALAAAAFAAREMLAGK
;
A
#
# COMPACT_ATOMS: atom_id res chain seq x y z
N ASN A 1 5.23 31.74 -3.27
CA ASN A 1 4.58 30.60 -2.59
C ASN A 1 3.60 29.95 -3.56
N ALA A 2 4.12 29.10 -4.46
CA ALA A 2 3.29 28.25 -5.30
C ALA A 2 2.65 27.19 -4.39
N ASN A 3 1.36 27.28 -4.23
CA ASN A 3 0.54 26.28 -3.57
C ASN A 3 0.53 25.03 -4.46
N LEU A 4 1.50 24.12 -4.25
CA LEU A 4 1.54 22.83 -4.94
C LEU A 4 0.47 21.93 -4.32
N GLN A 5 -0.78 22.13 -4.72
CA GLN A 5 -1.77 21.06 -4.67
C GLN A 5 -1.33 20.06 -5.73
N SER A 6 -0.50 19.11 -5.32
CA SER A 6 -0.20 17.95 -6.14
C SER A 6 -1.51 17.18 -6.32
N THR A 7 -1.90 16.97 -7.57
CA THR A 7 -3.02 16.10 -7.94
C THR A 7 -2.56 14.63 -8.02
N ASP A 8 -1.27 14.37 -7.74
CA ASP A 8 -0.72 13.03 -7.82
C ASP A 8 -1.38 12.10 -6.82
N PRO A 9 -1.69 10.87 -7.22
CA PRO A 9 -2.26 9.87 -6.32
C PRO A 9 -1.29 9.55 -5.17
N PRO A 10 -1.78 9.11 -4.00
CA PRO A 10 -0.95 8.69 -2.89
C PRO A 10 -0.07 7.50 -3.26
N CYS A 11 1.23 7.72 -3.40
CA CYS A 11 2.21 6.75 -3.88
C CYS A 11 3.59 6.94 -3.26
N PHE A 12 4.45 5.94 -3.48
CA PHE A 12 5.87 5.93 -3.17
C PHE A 12 6.69 5.81 -4.46
N PRO A 13 7.97 6.24 -4.48
CA PRO A 13 8.87 5.99 -5.60
C PRO A 13 9.23 4.51 -5.70
N SER A 14 9.72 4.08 -6.87
CA SER A 14 10.17 2.71 -7.13
C SER A 14 11.24 2.21 -6.17
N SER A 15 12.08 3.12 -5.67
CA SER A 15 13.19 2.85 -4.75
C SER A 15 12.76 2.73 -3.29
N ALA A 16 11.55 3.16 -2.91
CA ALA A 16 11.05 2.98 -1.54
C ALA A 16 10.99 1.49 -1.18
N THR A 17 11.25 1.16 0.07
CA THR A 17 11.50 -0.23 0.49
C THR A 17 10.48 -0.74 1.47
N VAL A 18 10.28 -2.06 1.47
CA VAL A 18 9.51 -2.80 2.47
C VAL A 18 10.32 -3.96 3.02
N GLN A 19 10.09 -4.33 4.27
CA GLN A 19 10.71 -5.50 4.90
C GLN A 19 9.82 -6.72 4.69
N LEU A 20 10.41 -7.82 4.21
CA LEU A 20 9.77 -9.12 4.06
C LEU A 20 9.83 -9.92 5.39
N ALA A 21 9.01 -10.98 5.48
CA ALA A 21 8.93 -11.83 6.67
C ALA A 21 10.21 -12.62 6.97
N ASP A 22 11.06 -12.86 5.97
CA ASP A 22 12.38 -13.46 6.12
C ASP A 22 13.45 -12.47 6.60
N GLY A 23 13.10 -11.19 6.76
CA GLY A 23 13.97 -10.11 7.19
C GLY A 23 14.65 -9.36 6.05
N GLU A 24 14.51 -9.81 4.79
CA GLU A 24 15.04 -9.10 3.64
C GLU A 24 14.30 -7.77 3.44
N THR A 25 15.02 -6.75 2.97
CA THR A 25 14.44 -5.46 2.58
C THR A 25 14.52 -5.31 1.08
N VAL A 26 13.37 -5.14 0.44
CA VAL A 26 13.26 -5.08 -1.02
C VAL A 26 12.62 -3.77 -1.48
N PRO A 27 13.01 -3.24 -2.65
CA PRO A 27 12.35 -2.08 -3.22
C PRO A 27 10.93 -2.43 -3.72
N LEU A 28 10.02 -1.46 -3.67
CA LEU A 28 8.64 -1.64 -4.14
C LEU A 28 8.56 -2.07 -5.60
N SER A 29 9.55 -1.69 -6.42
CA SER A 29 9.63 -2.12 -7.82
C SER A 29 9.84 -3.63 -7.99
N SER A 30 10.35 -4.34 -6.97
CA SER A 30 10.56 -5.80 -6.99
C SER A 30 9.51 -6.58 -6.19
N LEU A 31 8.66 -5.88 -5.43
CA LEU A 31 7.61 -6.52 -4.63
C LEU A 31 6.59 -7.23 -5.52
N SER A 32 6.20 -8.43 -5.13
CA SER A 32 5.24 -9.28 -5.85
C SER A 32 4.00 -9.56 -4.99
N ALA A 33 2.88 -9.87 -5.63
CA ALA A 33 1.70 -10.33 -4.91
C ALA A 33 2.00 -11.66 -4.20
N GLY A 34 1.57 -11.76 -2.94
CA GLY A 34 1.86 -12.89 -2.06
C GLY A 34 3.10 -12.71 -1.19
N ASP A 35 3.97 -11.74 -1.48
CA ASP A 35 5.08 -11.41 -0.59
C ASP A 35 4.54 -10.93 0.76
N SER A 36 5.06 -11.48 1.85
CA SER A 36 4.65 -11.12 3.21
C SER A 36 5.48 -9.93 3.68
N ILE A 37 4.85 -8.75 3.76
CA ILE A 37 5.50 -7.48 4.10
C ILE A 37 5.16 -7.02 5.50
N LEU A 38 6.07 -6.29 6.13
CA LEU A 38 5.81 -5.67 7.42
C LEU A 38 4.67 -4.64 7.29
N ALA A 39 3.69 -4.75 8.17
CA ALA A 39 2.51 -3.91 8.19
C ALA A 39 2.10 -3.57 9.63
N ALA A 40 1.41 -2.45 9.80
CA ALA A 40 0.86 -2.01 11.06
C ALA A 40 -0.65 -2.26 11.10
N ALA A 41 -1.12 -2.89 12.17
CA ALA A 41 -2.54 -3.00 12.46
C ALA A 41 -3.11 -1.67 12.98
N ALA A 42 -4.44 -1.55 13.03
CA ALA A 42 -5.12 -0.34 13.47
C ALA A 42 -4.82 0.03 14.95
N ASP A 43 -4.51 -0.95 15.78
CA ASP A 43 -4.09 -0.75 17.17
C ASP A 43 -2.61 -0.33 17.31
N GLY A 44 -1.87 -0.35 16.20
CA GLY A 44 -0.45 -0.02 16.16
C GLY A 44 0.48 -1.21 16.37
N THR A 45 -0.03 -2.44 16.49
CA THR A 45 0.83 -3.62 16.49
C THR A 45 1.44 -3.82 15.11
N LEU A 46 2.70 -4.26 15.08
CA LEU A 46 3.39 -4.61 13.85
C LEU A 46 3.32 -6.13 13.62
N GLY A 47 3.09 -6.50 12.38
CA GLY A 47 3.04 -7.89 11.94
C GLY A 47 3.31 -7.97 10.46
N PHE A 48 3.27 -9.19 9.91
CA PHE A 48 3.43 -9.39 8.49
C PHE A 48 2.07 -9.65 7.83
N ASP A 49 1.82 -9.00 6.69
CA ASP A 49 0.61 -9.16 5.90
C ASP A 49 0.99 -9.37 4.43
N ALA A 50 0.28 -10.23 3.74
CA ALA A 50 0.57 -10.53 2.35
C ALA A 50 0.26 -9.31 1.47
N ALA A 51 1.18 -8.94 0.59
CA ALA A 51 0.92 -7.97 -0.46
C ALA A 51 -0.12 -8.54 -1.43
N SER A 52 -1.30 -7.92 -1.53
CA SER A 52 -2.37 -8.42 -2.38
C SER A 52 -2.24 -7.93 -3.82
N SER A 53 -1.90 -6.66 -3.98
CA SER A 53 -1.77 -5.99 -5.28
C SER A 53 -1.18 -4.61 -5.10
N PHE A 54 -1.08 -3.87 -6.19
CA PHE A 54 -0.86 -2.43 -6.16
C PHE A 54 -2.13 -1.71 -6.63
N SER A 55 -2.53 -0.63 -5.94
CA SER A 55 -3.58 0.27 -6.46
C SER A 55 -3.05 1.10 -7.63
N LEU A 56 -1.75 1.33 -7.66
CA LEU A 56 -1.00 1.90 -8.78
C LEU A 56 0.41 1.30 -8.78
N ALA A 57 0.93 0.97 -9.97
CA ALA A 57 2.33 0.63 -10.19
C ALA A 57 2.74 1.10 -11.58
N ASP A 58 3.29 2.29 -11.65
CA ASP A 58 3.87 2.86 -12.86
C ASP A 58 5.37 3.13 -12.63
N PRO A 59 6.25 2.21 -13.02
CA PRO A 59 7.69 2.37 -12.84
C PRO A 59 8.29 3.43 -13.77
N SER A 60 7.57 3.83 -14.83
CA SER A 60 8.04 4.82 -15.81
C SER A 60 7.67 6.26 -15.44
N ALA A 61 6.73 6.44 -14.51
CA ALA A 61 6.33 7.76 -14.07
C ALA A 61 7.50 8.51 -13.43
N LYS A 62 7.45 9.83 -13.55
CA LYS A 62 8.35 10.74 -12.83
C LYS A 62 7.50 11.72 -12.04
N ALA A 63 7.65 11.74 -10.72
CA ALA A 63 6.78 12.51 -9.85
C ALA A 63 7.55 13.29 -8.78
N ALA A 64 6.89 14.28 -8.20
CA ALA A 64 7.40 15.03 -7.07
C ALA A 64 6.96 14.36 -5.76
N PHE A 65 7.92 14.15 -4.87
CA PHE A 65 7.71 13.55 -3.56
C PHE A 65 8.17 14.49 -2.44
N LEU A 66 7.71 14.22 -1.25
CA LEU A 66 8.27 14.72 0.00
C LEU A 66 9.10 13.62 0.66
N SER A 67 10.30 13.97 1.06
CA SER A 67 11.17 13.13 1.86
C SER A 67 11.13 13.63 3.30
N LEU A 68 10.57 12.83 4.22
CA LEU A 68 10.45 13.12 5.65
C LEU A 68 11.55 12.36 6.38
N ALA A 69 12.54 13.06 6.90
CA ALA A 69 13.68 12.46 7.59
C ALA A 69 13.50 12.58 9.11
N THR A 70 13.67 11.46 9.81
CA THR A 70 13.83 11.38 11.27
C THR A 70 15.30 11.16 11.64
N ALA A 71 15.60 10.84 12.87
CA ALA A 71 16.96 10.50 13.28
C ALA A 71 17.46 9.15 12.72
N THR A 72 16.54 8.23 12.41
CA THR A 72 16.88 6.83 12.07
C THR A 72 16.39 6.39 10.70
N VAL A 73 15.28 6.96 10.21
CA VAL A 73 14.66 6.57 8.93
C VAL A 73 14.28 7.80 8.12
N THR A 74 14.17 7.59 6.82
CA THR A 74 13.68 8.62 5.89
C THR A 74 12.66 7.97 4.97
N VAL A 75 11.41 8.45 5.00
CA VAL A 75 10.36 7.99 4.08
C VAL A 75 10.16 9.00 2.95
N THR A 76 10.00 8.48 1.74
CA THR A 76 9.73 9.30 0.55
C THR A 76 8.37 8.91 -0.03
N LEU A 77 7.45 9.89 -0.10
CA LEU A 77 6.06 9.66 -0.51
C LEU A 77 5.47 10.91 -1.20
N THR A 78 4.39 10.72 -1.95
CA THR A 78 3.70 11.88 -2.57
C THR A 78 3.09 12.79 -1.52
N PRO A 79 2.93 14.11 -1.78
CA PRO A 79 2.37 15.06 -0.82
C PRO A 79 0.97 14.70 -0.30
N THR A 80 0.19 14.00 -1.10
CA THR A 80 -1.19 13.56 -0.78
C THR A 80 -1.25 12.26 0.01
N HIS A 81 -0.14 11.53 0.12
CA HIS A 81 -0.09 10.27 0.86
C HIS A 81 -0.29 10.50 2.35
N LYS A 82 -1.17 9.70 2.97
CA LYS A 82 -1.47 9.84 4.38
C LYS A 82 -0.63 8.90 5.24
N LEU A 83 -0.22 9.40 6.40
CA LEU A 83 0.47 8.62 7.41
C LEU A 83 -0.01 9.03 8.81
N PRO A 84 0.09 8.14 9.81
CA PRO A 84 -0.20 8.49 11.19
C PRO A 84 0.79 9.53 11.69
N ALA A 85 0.29 10.66 12.20
CA ALA A 85 1.11 11.74 12.76
C ALA A 85 0.56 12.23 14.09
N GLY A 86 1.42 12.87 14.88
CA GLY A 86 1.07 13.33 16.23
C GLY A 86 0.86 12.20 17.24
N PRO A 87 0.59 12.55 18.50
CA PRO A 87 0.45 11.57 19.60
C PRO A 87 -0.80 10.69 19.46
N ALA A 88 -1.85 11.20 18.84
CA ALA A 88 -3.11 10.48 18.62
C ALA A 88 -3.10 9.59 17.37
N LYS A 89 -2.01 9.54 16.63
CA LYS A 89 -1.88 8.80 15.33
C LYS A 89 -2.93 9.22 14.31
N GLU A 90 -3.28 10.50 14.27
CA GLU A 90 -4.21 11.01 13.26
C GLU A 90 -3.62 10.89 11.87
N LEU A 91 -4.46 10.48 10.91
CA LEU A 91 -4.03 10.39 9.52
C LEU A 91 -3.93 11.78 8.90
N LYS A 92 -2.71 12.22 8.62
CA LYS A 92 -2.40 13.47 7.93
C LYS A 92 -1.77 13.20 6.57
N GLN A 93 -2.00 14.09 5.61
CA GLN A 93 -1.24 14.07 4.37
C GLN A 93 0.23 14.44 4.66
N ALA A 94 1.16 13.89 3.90
CA ALA A 94 2.58 14.21 4.06
C ALA A 94 2.86 15.72 3.92
N SER A 95 2.07 16.42 3.09
CA SER A 95 2.13 17.87 2.93
C SER A 95 1.67 18.67 4.16
N GLU A 96 0.95 18.05 5.07
CA GLU A 96 0.44 18.67 6.31
C GLU A 96 1.35 18.39 7.52
N VAL A 97 2.31 17.48 7.37
CA VAL A 97 3.27 17.15 8.42
C VAL A 97 4.31 18.27 8.54
N ALA A 98 4.60 18.69 9.75
CA ALA A 98 5.58 19.73 10.05
C ALA A 98 6.89 19.16 10.62
N VAL A 99 7.98 19.91 10.49
CA VAL A 99 9.22 19.62 11.22
C VAL A 99 8.95 19.70 12.73
N GLY A 100 9.43 18.71 13.47
CA GLY A 100 9.16 18.52 14.90
C GLY A 100 7.93 17.67 15.21
N GLU A 101 7.06 17.43 14.23
CA GLU A 101 5.89 16.56 14.43
C GLU A 101 6.31 15.09 14.47
N MET A 102 5.63 14.30 15.30
CA MET A 102 5.89 12.86 15.45
C MET A 102 5.24 12.08 14.32
N ILE A 103 6.00 11.20 13.69
CA ILE A 103 5.52 10.12 12.81
C ILE A 103 5.84 8.78 13.47
N TRP A 104 5.19 7.71 13.00
CA TRP A 104 5.27 6.40 13.65
C TRP A 104 6.14 5.47 12.81
N ILE A 105 7.26 5.05 13.42
CA ILE A 105 8.28 4.21 12.78
C ILE A 105 8.28 2.79 13.36
N ALA A 106 8.70 1.82 12.57
CA ALA A 106 9.06 0.50 13.07
C ALA A 106 10.41 0.58 13.77
N SER A 107 10.47 0.22 15.03
CA SER A 107 11.69 0.29 15.83
C SER A 107 11.90 -1.04 16.56
N PRO A 108 13.14 -1.57 16.61
CA PRO A 108 13.43 -2.75 17.41
C PRO A 108 13.33 -2.42 18.92
N ALA A 109 12.55 -3.22 19.64
CA ALA A 109 12.45 -3.13 21.09
C ALA A 109 12.31 -4.52 21.71
N ALA A 110 13.16 -4.86 22.67
CA ALA A 110 13.11 -6.14 23.40
C ALA A 110 13.04 -7.39 22.52
N GLY A 111 13.69 -7.38 21.34
CA GLY A 111 13.71 -8.49 20.41
C GLY A 111 12.52 -8.59 19.47
N ALA A 112 11.62 -7.61 19.51
CA ALA A 112 10.48 -7.48 18.59
C ALA A 112 10.49 -6.13 17.88
N LEU A 113 9.76 -6.01 16.77
CA LEU A 113 9.49 -4.73 16.15
C LEU A 113 8.23 -4.11 16.79
N VAL A 114 8.32 -2.84 17.17
CA VAL A 114 7.21 -2.07 17.73
C VAL A 114 7.07 -0.74 17.00
N GLN A 115 5.87 -0.18 16.99
CA GLN A 115 5.70 1.20 16.56
C GLN A 115 6.21 2.15 17.65
N ALA A 116 7.13 3.04 17.26
CA ALA A 116 7.65 4.11 18.12
C ALA A 116 7.46 5.47 17.44
N PRO A 117 7.13 6.53 18.22
CA PRO A 117 7.08 7.89 17.68
C PRO A 117 8.49 8.42 17.43
N ALA A 118 8.70 9.07 16.29
CA ALA A 118 9.95 9.74 15.94
C ALA A 118 9.68 11.14 15.37
N PRO A 119 10.37 12.18 15.84
CA PRO A 119 10.18 13.52 15.32
C PRO A 119 10.73 13.65 13.89
N VAL A 120 10.00 14.31 13.03
CA VAL A 120 10.48 14.72 11.71
C VAL A 120 11.50 15.83 11.88
N LEU A 121 12.73 15.60 11.48
CA LEU A 121 13.83 16.57 11.61
C LEU A 121 13.99 17.43 10.37
N LYS A 122 13.62 16.90 9.20
CA LYS A 122 13.78 17.59 7.92
C LYS A 122 12.73 17.13 6.93
N ILE A 123 12.24 18.08 6.13
CA ILE A 123 11.33 17.81 5.00
C ILE A 123 11.98 18.40 3.76
N THR A 124 12.15 17.58 2.72
CA THR A 124 12.69 18.01 1.42
C THR A 124 11.78 17.58 0.27
N LYS A 125 11.71 18.42 -0.76
CA LYS A 125 11.06 18.06 -2.03
C LYS A 125 12.08 17.37 -2.92
N VAL A 126 11.71 16.22 -3.46
CA VAL A 126 12.55 15.43 -4.36
C VAL A 126 11.73 15.00 -5.58
N VAL A 127 12.42 14.78 -6.70
CA VAL A 127 11.84 14.14 -7.88
C VAL A 127 12.45 12.75 -7.98
N ALA A 128 11.61 11.74 -8.14
CA ALA A 128 12.04 10.35 -8.25
C ALA A 128 11.22 9.59 -9.28
N ASP A 129 11.72 8.41 -9.65
CA ASP A 129 11.10 7.56 -10.65
C ASP A 129 10.12 6.59 -9.98
N GLY A 130 9.01 6.33 -10.68
CA GLY A 130 7.96 5.40 -10.32
C GLY A 130 6.89 5.96 -9.39
N LEU A 131 5.70 5.38 -9.52
CA LEU A 131 4.55 5.58 -8.64
C LEU A 131 4.03 4.22 -8.20
N HIS A 132 4.23 3.88 -6.93
CA HIS A 132 3.82 2.60 -6.36
C HIS A 132 2.95 2.79 -5.12
N SER A 133 1.84 2.05 -5.05
CA SER A 133 0.95 2.05 -3.89
C SER A 133 0.57 0.60 -3.54
N PRO A 134 1.38 -0.08 -2.71
CA PRO A 134 1.14 -1.46 -2.33
C PRO A 134 -0.07 -1.58 -1.43
N LEU A 135 -0.81 -2.69 -1.58
CA LEU A 135 -1.98 -3.04 -0.78
C LEU A 135 -1.71 -4.36 -0.08
N THR A 136 -2.09 -4.47 1.17
CA THR A 136 -2.06 -5.72 1.93
C THR A 136 -3.40 -6.45 1.85
N MET A 137 -3.37 -7.76 2.06
CA MET A 137 -4.53 -8.63 1.93
C MET A 137 -5.54 -8.45 3.07
N HIS A 138 -5.06 -8.34 4.31
CA HIS A 138 -5.90 -8.28 5.50
C HIS A 138 -6.11 -6.87 6.04
N GLY A 139 -5.59 -5.86 5.34
CA GLY A 139 -5.83 -4.46 5.67
C GLY A 139 -4.81 -3.85 6.64
N GLY A 140 -3.69 -4.50 6.90
CA GLY A 140 -2.56 -3.91 7.60
C GLY A 140 -1.96 -2.76 6.81
N TRP A 141 -1.63 -1.66 7.44
CA TRP A 141 -0.97 -0.53 6.80
C TRP A 141 0.48 -0.86 6.47
N PRO A 142 0.93 -0.78 5.21
CA PRO A 142 2.30 -1.12 4.87
C PRO A 142 3.30 -0.22 5.60
N VAL A 143 4.36 -0.82 6.11
CA VAL A 143 5.51 -0.10 6.65
C VAL A 143 6.51 0.08 5.51
N VAL A 144 6.61 1.31 5.02
CA VAL A 144 7.48 1.68 3.90
C VAL A 144 8.62 2.54 4.40
N ASP A 145 9.86 2.21 4.01
CA ASP A 145 11.08 2.86 4.51
C ASP A 145 11.15 2.92 6.05
N GLY A 146 10.57 1.90 6.72
CA GLY A 146 10.48 1.85 8.17
C GLY A 146 9.39 2.72 8.81
N VAL A 147 8.54 3.38 8.03
CA VAL A 147 7.45 4.25 8.51
C VAL A 147 6.09 3.61 8.23
N ALA A 148 5.20 3.59 9.22
CA ALA A 148 3.81 3.17 9.03
C ALA A 148 3.07 4.20 8.15
N THR A 149 2.42 3.71 7.10
CA THR A 149 1.72 4.56 6.13
C THR A 149 0.31 4.02 5.88
N SER A 150 -0.63 4.88 5.50
CA SER A 150 -1.99 4.43 5.26
C SER A 150 -2.21 4.06 3.79
N TYR A 151 -3.37 3.47 3.51
CA TYR A 151 -3.82 3.21 2.15
C TYR A 151 -4.36 4.45 1.44
N ASN A 152 -4.42 4.33 0.13
CA ASN A 152 -4.90 5.35 -0.78
C ASN A 152 -6.41 5.65 -0.60
N SER A 153 -7.27 4.66 -0.33
CA SER A 153 -8.71 4.89 -0.19
C SER A 153 -9.41 3.90 0.74
N ALA A 154 -10.47 4.38 1.42
CA ALA A 154 -11.33 3.55 2.25
C ALA A 154 -12.00 2.40 1.48
N ALA A 155 -12.32 2.59 0.20
CA ALA A 155 -12.92 1.57 -0.65
C ALA A 155 -11.95 0.41 -0.91
N VAL A 156 -10.66 0.70 -1.11
CA VAL A 156 -9.61 -0.32 -1.27
C VAL A 156 -9.40 -1.10 0.02
N VAL A 157 -9.37 -0.41 1.16
CA VAL A 157 -9.30 -1.05 2.48
C VAL A 157 -10.48 -1.99 2.69
N ALA A 158 -11.70 -1.53 2.42
CA ALA A 158 -12.91 -2.34 2.57
C ALA A 158 -12.89 -3.57 1.64
N ARG A 159 -12.48 -3.40 0.38
CA ARG A 159 -12.32 -4.51 -0.56
C ARG A 159 -11.36 -5.57 -0.04
N ASN A 160 -10.17 -5.17 0.38
CA ASN A 160 -9.14 -6.11 0.82
C ASN A 160 -9.50 -6.76 2.15
N LYS A 161 -10.07 -6.00 3.09
CA LYS A 161 -10.43 -6.51 4.42
C LYS A 161 -11.62 -7.47 4.41
N TYR A 162 -12.61 -7.25 3.54
CA TYR A 162 -13.87 -8.00 3.58
C TYR A 162 -14.10 -8.87 2.34
N LEU A 163 -13.81 -8.34 1.16
CA LEU A 163 -14.14 -9.02 -0.08
C LEU A 163 -13.10 -10.08 -0.46
N VAL A 164 -11.82 -9.79 -0.34
CA VAL A 164 -10.76 -10.74 -0.70
C VAL A 164 -10.80 -11.99 0.19
N PRO A 165 -10.84 -11.89 1.54
CA PRO A 165 -10.95 -13.07 2.40
C PRO A 165 -12.24 -13.86 2.17
N LEU A 166 -13.36 -13.18 1.86
CA LEU A 166 -14.62 -13.86 1.54
C LEU A 166 -14.49 -14.67 0.25
N VAL A 167 -13.92 -14.09 -0.79
CA VAL A 167 -13.70 -14.79 -2.07
C VAL A 167 -12.75 -15.96 -1.91
N GLU A 168 -11.68 -15.80 -1.13
CA GLU A 168 -10.75 -16.89 -0.83
C GLU A 168 -11.39 -18.04 -0.03
N ALA A 169 -12.24 -17.71 0.95
CA ALA A 169 -12.95 -18.71 1.74
C ALA A 169 -13.97 -19.52 0.94
N VAL A 170 -14.65 -18.86 -0.01
CA VAL A 170 -15.70 -19.50 -0.84
C VAL A 170 -15.11 -20.17 -2.08
N CYS A 171 -14.09 -19.60 -2.68
CA CYS A 171 -13.46 -20.09 -3.89
C CYS A 171 -11.95 -19.76 -3.91
N PRO A 172 -11.10 -20.59 -3.27
CA PRO A 172 -9.66 -20.31 -3.15
C PRO A 172 -8.95 -20.11 -4.48
N SER A 173 -9.38 -20.80 -5.53
CA SER A 173 -8.82 -20.67 -6.87
C SER A 173 -9.16 -19.32 -7.50
N LEU A 174 -10.35 -18.78 -7.23
CA LEU A 174 -10.78 -17.47 -7.72
C LEU A 174 -10.07 -16.35 -6.94
N GLY A 175 -9.88 -16.51 -5.63
CA GLY A 175 -9.11 -15.59 -4.79
C GLY A 175 -7.69 -15.41 -5.32
N ARG A 176 -7.00 -16.50 -5.60
CA ARG A 176 -5.65 -16.47 -6.22
C ARG A 176 -5.64 -15.80 -7.60
N LEU A 177 -6.70 -16.04 -8.39
CA LEU A 177 -6.85 -15.43 -9.71
C LEU A 177 -7.05 -13.91 -9.59
N VAL A 178 -7.92 -13.46 -8.68
CA VAL A 178 -8.16 -12.03 -8.42
C VAL A 178 -6.88 -11.33 -7.96
N VAL A 179 -6.09 -11.96 -7.08
CA VAL A 179 -4.79 -11.43 -6.64
C VAL A 179 -3.79 -11.40 -7.80
N ALA A 180 -3.71 -12.46 -8.60
CA ALA A 180 -2.81 -12.54 -9.75
C ALA A 180 -3.15 -11.49 -10.82
N PHE A 181 -4.42 -11.29 -11.14
CA PHE A 181 -4.86 -10.29 -12.12
C PHE A 181 -4.81 -8.84 -11.61
N ALA A 182 -4.88 -8.65 -10.31
CA ALA A 182 -4.71 -7.31 -9.72
C ALA A 182 -3.24 -6.88 -9.62
N ASN A 183 -2.28 -7.77 -9.94
CA ASN A 183 -0.86 -7.43 -9.92
C ASN A 183 -0.44 -6.83 -11.28
N PRO A 184 -0.04 -5.56 -11.33
CA PRO A 184 0.40 -4.92 -12.59
C PRO A 184 1.65 -5.57 -13.20
N LYS A 185 2.44 -6.34 -12.43
CA LYS A 185 3.58 -7.12 -12.96
C LYS A 185 3.13 -8.31 -13.82
N THR A 186 1.88 -8.77 -13.71
CA THR A 186 1.31 -9.80 -14.58
C THR A 186 0.66 -9.25 -15.86
N MET A 187 0.63 -7.94 -16.03
CA MET A 187 0.28 -7.33 -17.32
C MET A 187 1.42 -7.58 -18.32
N HIS A 188 1.42 -8.74 -18.93
CA HIS A 188 2.28 -9.01 -20.07
C HIS A 188 1.83 -8.17 -21.26
N TYR A 189 2.77 -7.44 -21.85
CA TYR A 189 2.64 -6.87 -23.17
C TYR A 189 2.41 -8.02 -24.16
N ILE A 190 1.21 -8.15 -24.64
CA ILE A 190 0.92 -8.94 -25.81
C ILE A 190 0.89 -7.94 -26.98
N ASP A 191 1.88 -8.05 -27.86
CA ASP A 191 2.01 -7.30 -29.13
C ASP A 191 1.95 -5.75 -29.04
N GLY A 192 2.60 -5.15 -28.05
CA GLY A 192 2.79 -3.68 -28.05
C GLY A 192 1.50 -2.86 -27.90
N GLN A 193 0.36 -3.48 -27.69
CA GLN A 193 -0.90 -2.81 -27.33
C GLN A 193 -1.16 -2.94 -25.85
N VAL A 194 -1.42 -1.79 -25.21
CA VAL A 194 -1.97 -1.73 -23.86
C VAL A 194 -3.34 -2.40 -23.92
N VAL A 195 -3.42 -3.65 -23.47
CA VAL A 195 -4.73 -4.24 -23.21
C VAL A 195 -5.31 -3.45 -22.06
N GLU A 196 -6.45 -2.78 -22.31
CA GLU A 196 -7.24 -2.05 -21.30
C GLU A 196 -7.26 -2.83 -19.99
N PRO A 197 -7.04 -2.16 -18.84
CA PRO A 197 -6.89 -2.85 -17.57
C PRO A 197 -8.10 -3.74 -17.35
N LEU A 198 -7.81 -4.99 -17.03
CA LEU A 198 -8.77 -6.03 -16.62
C LEU A 198 -9.70 -5.62 -15.45
N SER A 199 -9.74 -4.35 -15.10
CA SER A 199 -10.71 -3.77 -14.17
C SER A 199 -12.16 -4.05 -14.56
N SER A 200 -12.46 -4.07 -15.86
CA SER A 200 -13.79 -4.43 -16.36
C SER A 200 -14.05 -5.95 -16.29
N LEU A 201 -13.07 -6.78 -16.57
CA LEU A 201 -13.17 -8.23 -16.45
C LEU A 201 -13.15 -8.69 -14.99
N ALA A 202 -12.35 -8.08 -14.13
CA ALA A 202 -12.39 -8.34 -12.69
C ALA A 202 -13.71 -7.87 -12.07
N ALA A 203 -14.26 -6.74 -12.50
CA ALA A 203 -15.60 -6.29 -12.09
C ALA A 203 -16.70 -7.23 -12.60
N ALA A 204 -16.60 -7.73 -13.84
CA ALA A 204 -17.53 -8.70 -14.40
C ALA A 204 -17.44 -10.08 -13.68
N ALA A 205 -16.22 -10.54 -13.36
CA ALA A 205 -16.02 -11.79 -12.60
C ALA A 205 -16.53 -11.66 -11.16
N LEU A 206 -16.36 -10.51 -10.52
CA LEU A 206 -16.91 -10.21 -9.20
C LEU A 206 -18.44 -10.11 -9.22
N ALA A 207 -19.03 -9.51 -10.26
CA ALA A 207 -20.49 -9.47 -10.44
C ALA A 207 -21.05 -10.88 -10.67
N ALA A 208 -20.39 -11.71 -11.46
CA ALA A 208 -20.78 -13.11 -11.70
C ALA A 208 -20.66 -13.96 -10.43
N ALA A 209 -19.61 -13.78 -9.62
CA ALA A 209 -19.44 -14.48 -8.34
C ALA A 209 -20.51 -14.04 -7.31
N ALA A 210 -20.82 -12.75 -7.25
CA ALA A 210 -21.88 -12.23 -6.37
C ALA A 210 -23.26 -12.72 -6.79
N PHE A 211 -23.53 -12.85 -8.10
CA PHE A 211 -24.76 -13.42 -8.63
C PHE A 211 -24.88 -14.92 -8.28
N ALA A 212 -23.81 -15.70 -8.49
CA ALA A 212 -23.79 -17.12 -8.15
C ALA A 212 -23.97 -17.37 -6.64
N ALA A 213 -23.35 -16.55 -5.78
CA ALA A 213 -23.54 -16.62 -4.34
C ALA A 213 -24.99 -16.29 -3.92
N ARG A 214 -25.62 -15.33 -4.59
CA ARG A 214 -27.03 -14.98 -4.35
C ARG A 214 -27.98 -16.11 -4.73
N GLU A 215 -27.77 -16.78 -5.85
CA GLU A 215 -28.55 -17.93 -6.30
C GLU A 215 -28.41 -19.13 -5.35
N MET A 216 -27.17 -19.40 -4.84
CA MET A 216 -26.95 -20.46 -3.85
C MET A 216 -27.65 -20.18 -2.50
N LEU A 217 -27.79 -18.93 -2.11
CA LEU A 217 -28.48 -18.53 -0.87
C LEU A 217 -30.01 -18.47 -1.03
N ALA A 218 -30.51 -18.25 -2.25
CA ALA A 218 -31.94 -18.20 -2.54
C ALA A 218 -32.56 -19.58 -2.81
N GLY A 219 -31.75 -20.60 -3.03
CA GLY A 219 -32.16 -21.98 -3.28
C GLY A 219 -32.27 -22.88 -2.04
N LYS A 220 -32.34 -22.29 -0.82
CA LYS A 220 -32.58 -23.02 0.44
C LYS A 220 -33.88 -22.63 1.06
#